data_65cee927409062e371f801470b0a8b6f
#
_entry.id   65cee927409062e371f801470b0a8b6f
#
_cell.length_a   1.000
_cell.length_b   1.000
_cell.length_c   1.000
_cell.angle_alpha   90.00
_cell.angle_beta   90.00
_cell.angle_gamma   90.00
#
_symmetry.space_group_name_H-M   'P 1'
#
loop_
_entity.id
_entity.type
_entity.pdbx_description
1 polymer ?
#
loop_
_entity_poly.entity_id
_entity_poly.type
_entity_poly.pdbx_seq_one_letter_code
_entity_poly.pdbx_strand_id
1 'polypeptide(L)'
;MSSNETARYITQCLNMSLDLSGETSYTNSFKVKVLKNGFLFIPHLPASYIIDNDLYQRIYKIANSALYPLKSLLKQSTMYLVATNEEDFGNQRAFYYPWTGISRRLTITDMNAYLASNPNKDIEIMQGVSIDYDKVTSILIAGNSGSGKFYTLTYLLTVLYLKDISDLYIIDPKCDVPARWAHVYGLEDRTIFPTEEMSNSDFVNQCNELLANVVKEIYVRQRILYIDPHHHFKHLTVCIDEVLALTDGLPKK
;
A
#
# COMPACT_ATOMS: atom_id res chain seq x y z
N MET A 1 5.51 24.74 -9.72
CA MET A 1 4.51 25.08 -10.75
C MET A 1 3.22 25.51 -10.07
N SER A 2 2.65 26.62 -10.51
CA SER A 2 1.30 27.03 -10.08
C SER A 2 0.24 26.11 -10.69
N SER A 3 -1.01 26.14 -10.15
CA SER A 3 -2.11 25.33 -10.69
C SER A 3 -2.39 25.63 -12.17
N ASN A 4 -2.25 26.88 -12.58
CA ASN A 4 -2.45 27.29 -13.97
C ASN A 4 -1.35 26.81 -14.92
N GLU A 5 -0.09 26.85 -14.48
CA GLU A 5 1.04 26.29 -15.25
C GLU A 5 0.91 24.78 -15.40
N THR A 6 0.52 24.08 -14.33
CA THR A 6 0.28 22.65 -14.37
C THR A 6 -0.85 22.29 -15.34
N ALA A 7 -1.95 23.03 -15.31
CA ALA A 7 -3.07 22.82 -16.22
C ALA A 7 -2.64 23.01 -17.70
N ARG A 8 -1.93 24.11 -18.01
CA ARG A 8 -1.39 24.35 -19.36
C ARG A 8 -0.47 23.22 -19.82
N TYR A 9 0.44 22.79 -18.95
CA TYR A 9 1.38 21.72 -19.28
C TYR A 9 0.68 20.40 -19.58
N ILE A 10 -0.28 19.98 -18.71
CA ILE A 10 -1.08 18.78 -18.95
C ILE A 10 -1.86 18.91 -20.27
N THR A 11 -2.51 20.03 -20.51
CA THR A 11 -3.27 20.28 -21.75
C THR A 11 -2.36 20.14 -22.98
N GLN A 12 -1.18 20.70 -22.95
CA GLN A 12 -0.22 20.59 -24.05
C GLN A 12 0.22 19.15 -24.30
N CYS A 13 0.57 18.40 -23.23
CA CYS A 13 0.95 17.00 -23.35
C CYS A 13 -0.18 16.11 -23.90
N LEU A 14 -1.41 16.36 -23.45
CA LEU A 14 -2.57 15.62 -23.91
C LEU A 14 -2.89 15.92 -25.39
N ASN A 15 -2.86 17.20 -25.80
CA ASN A 15 -3.04 17.59 -27.21
C ASN A 15 -2.02 16.89 -28.11
N MET A 16 -0.74 16.92 -27.76
CA MET A 16 0.31 16.29 -28.55
C MET A 16 0.22 14.77 -28.63
N SER A 17 -0.29 14.12 -27.59
CA SER A 17 -0.27 12.65 -27.48
C SER A 17 -1.62 12.00 -27.89
N LEU A 18 -2.71 12.72 -27.85
CA LEU A 18 -4.01 12.22 -28.29
C LEU A 18 -4.19 12.38 -29.81
N ASP A 19 -3.51 13.35 -30.43
CA ASP A 19 -3.55 13.60 -31.88
C ASP A 19 -2.81 12.56 -32.73
N LEU A 20 -1.97 11.72 -32.13
CA LEU A 20 -1.18 10.69 -32.85
C LEU A 20 -2.00 9.55 -33.46
N SER A 21 -3.31 9.50 -33.23
CA SER A 21 -4.18 8.43 -33.75
C SER A 21 -4.91 8.75 -35.07
N GLY A 22 -4.54 9.85 -35.74
CA GLY A 22 -5.03 10.14 -37.12
C GLY A 22 -6.46 10.64 -37.22
N GLU A 23 -7.15 10.84 -36.12
CA GLU A 23 -8.50 11.40 -36.11
C GLU A 23 -8.46 12.83 -35.57
N THR A 24 -9.18 13.72 -36.27
CA THR A 24 -9.43 15.13 -35.99
C THR A 24 -8.86 15.71 -34.69
N SER A 25 -8.03 16.74 -34.84
CA SER A 25 -7.41 17.53 -33.77
C SER A 25 -8.28 17.67 -32.52
N TYR A 26 -7.85 17.10 -31.41
CA TYR A 26 -8.47 17.28 -30.10
C TYR A 26 -8.23 18.68 -29.51
N THR A 27 -7.60 19.56 -30.27
CA THR A 27 -7.33 20.94 -29.87
C THR A 27 -8.64 21.64 -29.55
N ASN A 28 -8.78 22.12 -28.31
CA ASN A 28 -10.00 22.73 -27.74
C ASN A 28 -11.20 21.78 -27.50
N SER A 29 -11.04 20.47 -27.64
CA SER A 29 -12.11 19.49 -27.37
C SER A 29 -12.22 19.15 -25.88
N PHE A 30 -11.35 19.67 -25.02
CA PHE A 30 -11.39 19.47 -23.58
C PHE A 30 -10.74 20.62 -22.81
N LYS A 31 -11.04 20.69 -21.52
CA LYS A 31 -10.44 21.61 -20.54
C LYS A 31 -9.82 20.81 -19.41
N VAL A 32 -8.66 21.23 -18.93
CA VAL A 32 -8.01 20.67 -17.73
C VAL A 32 -8.16 21.65 -16.59
N LYS A 33 -8.75 21.19 -15.46
CA LYS A 33 -8.87 21.96 -14.22
C LYS A 33 -8.07 21.28 -13.13
N VAL A 34 -7.05 21.95 -12.61
CA VAL A 34 -6.20 21.44 -11.53
C VAL A 34 -6.84 21.68 -10.18
N LEU A 35 -6.90 20.64 -9.35
CA LEU A 35 -7.35 20.65 -7.97
C LEU A 35 -6.19 20.41 -7.02
N LYS A 36 -6.39 20.59 -5.71
CA LYS A 36 -5.39 20.31 -4.69
C LYS A 36 -4.87 18.86 -4.76
N ASN A 37 -5.79 17.90 -4.92
CA ASN A 37 -5.52 16.46 -4.83
C ASN A 37 -5.66 15.74 -6.18
N GLY A 38 -5.60 16.44 -7.31
CA GLY A 38 -5.77 15.83 -8.61
C GLY A 38 -6.05 16.85 -9.71
N PHE A 39 -6.50 16.38 -10.87
CA PHE A 39 -7.02 17.23 -11.92
C PHE A 39 -8.28 16.63 -12.55
N LEU A 40 -9.06 17.50 -13.17
CA LEU A 40 -10.23 17.15 -13.95
C LEU A 40 -9.91 17.29 -15.43
N PHE A 41 -10.27 16.30 -16.20
CA PHE A 41 -10.35 16.35 -17.65
C PHE A 41 -11.83 16.51 -18.02
N ILE A 42 -12.22 17.69 -18.50
CA ILE A 42 -13.60 18.06 -18.85
C ILE A 42 -13.69 17.99 -20.37
N PRO A 43 -14.35 16.98 -20.94
CA PRO A 43 -14.49 16.87 -22.38
C PRO A 43 -15.52 17.88 -22.90
N HIS A 44 -15.19 18.61 -23.97
CA HIS A 44 -16.09 19.48 -24.70
C HIS A 44 -16.60 18.77 -25.96
N LEU A 45 -16.80 17.48 -25.88
CA LEU A 45 -17.16 16.65 -27.02
C LEU A 45 -18.70 16.58 -27.18
N PRO A 46 -19.20 16.44 -28.43
CA PRO A 46 -20.60 16.14 -28.65
C PRO A 46 -21.06 14.92 -27.85
N ALA A 47 -22.32 14.88 -27.44
CA ALA A 47 -22.90 13.80 -26.66
C ALA A 47 -22.77 12.40 -27.32
N SER A 48 -22.51 12.35 -28.63
CA SER A 48 -22.28 11.15 -29.42
C SER A 48 -20.86 10.55 -29.27
N TYR A 49 -19.91 11.26 -28.65
CA TYR A 49 -18.57 10.75 -28.46
C TYR A 49 -18.52 9.83 -27.22
N ILE A 50 -17.99 8.64 -27.42
CA ILE A 50 -17.90 7.64 -26.36
C ILE A 50 -16.77 8.04 -25.41
N ILE A 51 -17.13 8.35 -24.18
CA ILE A 51 -16.21 8.58 -23.07
C ILE A 51 -16.13 7.26 -22.32
N ASP A 52 -15.09 6.48 -22.60
CA ASP A 52 -14.92 5.12 -22.09
C ASP A 52 -13.71 5.00 -21.17
N ASN A 53 -13.53 3.80 -20.63
CA ASN A 53 -12.39 3.48 -19.76
C ASN A 53 -11.07 3.50 -20.53
N ASP A 54 -11.05 3.20 -21.83
CA ASP A 54 -9.82 3.19 -22.62
C ASP A 54 -9.25 4.60 -22.80
N LEU A 55 -10.10 5.57 -23.08
CA LEU A 55 -9.74 6.98 -23.08
C LEU A 55 -9.23 7.42 -21.70
N TYR A 56 -9.92 7.01 -20.62
CA TYR A 56 -9.48 7.30 -19.25
C TYR A 56 -8.07 6.77 -18.99
N GLN A 57 -7.78 5.52 -19.33
CA GLN A 57 -6.48 4.90 -19.11
C GLN A 57 -5.39 5.50 -20.03
N ARG A 58 -5.72 5.92 -21.24
CA ARG A 58 -4.78 6.62 -22.13
C ARG A 58 -4.36 7.97 -21.52
N ILE A 59 -5.31 8.78 -21.10
CA ILE A 59 -5.04 10.07 -20.42
C ILE A 59 -4.22 9.85 -19.16
N TYR A 60 -4.55 8.83 -18.34
CA TYR A 60 -3.77 8.47 -17.16
C TYR A 60 -2.29 8.23 -17.50
N LYS A 61 -2.01 7.41 -18.51
CA LYS A 61 -0.63 7.06 -18.90
C LYS A 61 0.16 8.31 -19.33
N ILE A 62 -0.45 9.16 -20.16
CA ILE A 62 0.16 10.39 -20.67
C ILE A 62 0.43 11.36 -19.51
N ALA A 63 -0.59 11.67 -18.71
CA ALA A 63 -0.49 12.62 -17.63
C ALA A 63 0.46 12.16 -16.50
N ASN A 64 0.48 10.86 -16.19
CA ASN A 64 1.38 10.30 -15.19
C ASN A 64 2.85 10.43 -15.61
N SER A 65 3.15 10.16 -16.88
CA SER A 65 4.51 10.35 -17.43
C SER A 65 4.91 11.84 -17.48
N ALA A 66 3.99 12.70 -17.89
CA ALA A 66 4.24 14.13 -18.00
C ALA A 66 4.45 14.81 -16.64
N LEU A 67 3.74 14.40 -15.61
CA LEU A 67 3.79 15.00 -14.28
C LEU A 67 4.96 14.49 -13.42
N TYR A 68 5.55 13.35 -13.77
CA TYR A 68 6.74 12.86 -13.09
C TYR A 68 7.94 13.79 -13.35
N PRO A 69 8.77 14.17 -12.35
CA PRO A 69 8.80 13.73 -10.97
C PRO A 69 8.04 14.65 -9.98
N LEU A 70 7.13 15.50 -10.42
CA LEU A 70 6.46 16.50 -9.56
C LEU A 70 5.24 15.94 -8.84
N LYS A 71 4.49 15.07 -9.52
CA LYS A 71 3.28 14.40 -9.02
C LYS A 71 3.26 12.97 -9.51
N SER A 72 2.61 12.10 -8.73
CA SER A 72 2.30 10.73 -9.12
C SER A 72 0.78 10.56 -9.12
N LEU A 73 0.23 10.14 -10.26
CA LEU A 73 -1.20 9.86 -10.36
C LEU A 73 -1.53 8.53 -9.69
N LEU A 74 -2.63 8.50 -8.96
CA LEU A 74 -3.16 7.28 -8.36
C LEU A 74 -3.93 6.50 -9.43
N LYS A 75 -3.42 5.31 -9.80
CA LYS A 75 -4.06 4.46 -10.79
C LYS A 75 -5.42 3.99 -10.29
N GLN A 76 -6.46 4.21 -11.09
CA GLN A 76 -7.80 3.67 -10.86
C GLN A 76 -8.02 2.42 -11.71
N SER A 77 -8.75 1.45 -11.19
CA SER A 77 -9.11 0.22 -11.92
C SER A 77 -10.13 0.49 -13.05
N THR A 78 -11.00 1.46 -12.81
CA THR A 78 -12.04 1.89 -13.75
C THR A 78 -12.03 3.41 -13.86
N MET A 79 -12.72 3.95 -14.88
CA MET A 79 -12.87 5.40 -15.02
C MET A 79 -13.54 6.03 -13.79
N TYR A 80 -13.00 7.16 -13.34
CA TYR A 80 -13.53 7.91 -12.22
C TYR A 80 -14.24 9.17 -12.75
N LEU A 81 -15.55 9.08 -12.87
CA LEU A 81 -16.40 10.19 -13.31
C LEU A 81 -16.85 11.02 -12.11
N VAL A 82 -16.83 12.33 -12.26
CA VAL A 82 -17.34 13.30 -11.30
C VAL A 82 -18.19 14.35 -11.99
N ALA A 83 -19.18 14.87 -11.28
CA ALA A 83 -19.96 16.02 -11.74
C ALA A 83 -19.12 17.30 -11.63
N THR A 84 -19.33 18.24 -12.56
CA THR A 84 -18.77 19.59 -12.52
C THR A 84 -19.88 20.61 -12.37
N ASN A 85 -19.53 21.82 -11.93
CA ASN A 85 -20.48 22.95 -11.81
C ASN A 85 -20.45 23.85 -13.06
N GLU A 86 -20.13 23.29 -14.24
CA GLU A 86 -20.17 24.05 -15.50
C GLU A 86 -21.61 24.23 -15.93
N GLU A 87 -21.93 25.39 -16.50
CA GLU A 87 -23.31 25.73 -16.90
C GLU A 87 -23.79 24.91 -18.12
N ASP A 88 -22.89 24.61 -19.04
CA ASP A 88 -23.18 23.81 -20.22
C ASP A 88 -23.34 22.32 -19.83
N PHE A 89 -24.47 21.74 -20.19
CA PHE A 89 -24.83 20.34 -19.92
C PHE A 89 -23.77 19.35 -20.44
N GLY A 90 -23.14 19.62 -21.59
CA GLY A 90 -22.07 18.80 -22.16
C GLY A 90 -20.82 18.77 -21.28
N ASN A 91 -20.60 19.78 -20.45
CA ASN A 91 -19.40 19.96 -19.60
C ASN A 91 -19.66 19.62 -18.14
N GLN A 92 -20.84 19.13 -17.77
CA GLN A 92 -21.20 18.80 -16.39
C GLN A 92 -20.60 17.50 -15.88
N ARG A 93 -19.79 16.81 -16.69
CA ARG A 93 -19.08 15.57 -16.35
C ARG A 93 -17.59 15.69 -16.64
N ALA A 94 -16.77 15.12 -15.80
CA ALA A 94 -15.32 15.10 -15.97
C ALA A 94 -14.73 13.77 -15.54
N PHE A 95 -13.61 13.41 -16.12
CA PHE A 95 -12.71 12.40 -15.55
C PHE A 95 -11.89 13.03 -14.45
N TYR A 96 -11.86 12.40 -13.28
CA TYR A 96 -11.01 12.81 -12.18
C TYR A 96 -9.77 11.91 -12.08
N TYR A 97 -8.61 12.54 -12.01
CA TYR A 97 -7.31 11.91 -11.85
C TYR A 97 -6.71 12.35 -10.53
N PRO A 98 -6.88 11.56 -9.46
CA PRO A 98 -6.26 11.88 -8.18
C PRO A 98 -4.75 11.71 -8.25
N TRP A 99 -4.01 12.55 -7.51
CA TRP A 99 -2.56 12.44 -7.35
C TRP A 99 -2.12 12.60 -5.90
N THR A 100 -0.94 12.09 -5.64
CA THR A 100 -0.19 12.36 -4.41
C THR A 100 1.10 13.10 -4.74
N GLY A 101 1.75 13.66 -3.72
CA GLY A 101 3.16 14.00 -3.80
C GLY A 101 3.97 12.74 -4.12
N ILE A 102 5.18 12.89 -4.63
CA ILE A 102 6.05 11.74 -4.87
C ILE A 102 6.45 11.16 -3.53
N SER A 103 6.06 9.91 -3.30
CA SER A 103 6.56 9.13 -2.19
C SER A 103 7.99 8.71 -2.52
N ARG A 104 8.97 9.26 -1.81
CA ARG A 104 10.37 8.86 -1.96
C ARG A 104 10.64 7.63 -1.13
N ARG A 105 11.56 6.80 -1.61
CA ARG A 105 12.04 5.65 -0.86
C ARG A 105 12.62 6.13 0.49
N LEU A 106 12.20 5.48 1.57
CA LEU A 106 12.76 5.71 2.88
C LEU A 106 14.19 5.15 2.89
N THR A 107 15.15 5.97 3.30
CA THR A 107 16.55 5.57 3.46
C THR A 107 16.96 5.79 4.91
N ILE A 108 17.21 4.71 5.63
CA ILE A 108 17.60 4.72 7.04
C ILE A 108 19.04 4.22 7.12
N THR A 109 19.95 5.06 7.58
CA THR A 109 21.36 4.70 7.79
C THR A 109 21.65 4.29 9.22
N ASP A 110 20.86 4.79 10.18
CA ASP A 110 20.93 4.45 11.60
C ASP A 110 19.50 4.33 12.14
N MET A 111 19.13 3.13 12.55
CA MET A 111 17.78 2.83 13.05
C MET A 111 17.50 3.52 14.38
N ASN A 112 18.48 3.59 15.28
CA ASN A 112 18.26 4.21 16.59
C ASN A 112 18.06 5.73 16.47
N ALA A 113 18.87 6.38 15.64
CA ALA A 113 18.72 7.81 15.35
C ALA A 113 17.38 8.10 14.64
N TYR A 114 16.98 7.23 13.72
CA TYR A 114 15.70 7.34 13.04
C TYR A 114 14.52 7.22 14.00
N LEU A 115 14.53 6.23 14.89
CA LEU A 115 13.45 6.02 15.87
C LEU A 115 13.39 7.16 16.89
N ALA A 116 14.52 7.70 17.32
CA ALA A 116 14.58 8.85 18.23
C ALA A 116 13.98 10.11 17.59
N SER A 117 14.14 10.30 16.27
CA SER A 117 13.54 11.42 15.52
C SER A 117 12.07 11.20 15.17
N ASN A 118 11.57 9.97 15.27
CA ASN A 118 10.18 9.58 14.96
C ASN A 118 9.52 8.88 16.16
N PRO A 119 9.24 9.58 17.27
CA PRO A 119 8.71 8.97 18.50
C PRO A 119 7.25 8.49 18.38
N ASN A 120 6.53 8.91 17.34
CA ASN A 120 5.14 8.54 17.11
C ASN A 120 5.02 7.02 16.90
N LYS A 121 3.85 6.46 17.24
CA LYS A 121 3.54 5.04 16.99
C LYS A 121 3.34 4.72 15.50
N ASP A 122 3.10 5.73 14.68
CA ASP A 122 2.97 5.56 13.23
C ASP A 122 4.24 4.96 12.63
N ILE A 123 4.04 4.04 11.70
CA ILE A 123 5.14 3.39 10.98
C ILE A 123 5.24 4.03 9.60
N GLU A 124 6.29 4.80 9.37
CA GLU A 124 6.55 5.40 8.07
C GLU A 124 7.06 4.32 7.09
N ILE A 125 6.30 4.05 6.04
CA ILE A 125 6.66 3.04 5.00
C ILE A 125 7.36 3.63 3.79
N MET A 126 7.15 4.92 3.54
CA MET A 126 7.83 5.73 2.54
C MET A 126 7.92 7.15 3.09
N GLN A 127 8.84 7.96 2.59
CA GLN A 127 8.97 9.34 3.03
C GLN A 127 7.62 10.09 2.91
N GLY A 128 7.06 10.47 4.06
CA GLY A 128 5.77 11.16 4.16
C GLY A 128 4.54 10.26 4.01
N VAL A 129 4.70 8.94 4.07
CA VAL A 129 3.59 7.97 4.07
C VAL A 129 3.74 7.04 5.26
N SER A 130 2.83 7.14 6.20
CA SER A 130 2.84 6.36 7.44
C SER A 130 1.60 5.47 7.57
N ILE A 131 1.74 4.38 8.28
CA ILE A 131 0.67 3.48 8.70
C ILE A 131 0.40 3.75 10.19
N ASP A 132 -0.86 4.06 10.49
CA ASP A 132 -1.39 4.03 11.86
C ASP A 132 -1.65 2.56 12.23
N TYR A 133 -0.76 1.98 13.05
CA TYR A 133 -0.82 0.54 13.35
C TYR A 133 -2.05 0.15 14.19
N ASP A 134 -2.61 1.08 14.95
CA ASP A 134 -3.84 0.85 15.73
C ASP A 134 -5.07 0.61 14.82
N LYS A 135 -5.01 1.04 13.55
CA LYS A 135 -6.07 0.86 12.55
C LYS A 135 -5.84 -0.31 11.60
N VAL A 136 -4.72 -1.02 11.73
CA VAL A 136 -4.36 -2.11 10.83
C VAL A 136 -4.66 -3.45 11.47
N THR A 137 -5.51 -4.26 10.82
CA THR A 137 -5.80 -5.64 11.24
C THR A 137 -4.92 -6.68 10.57
N SER A 138 -4.45 -6.40 9.35
CA SER A 138 -3.56 -7.28 8.60
C SER A 138 -2.74 -6.52 7.56
N ILE A 139 -1.51 -6.97 7.30
CA ILE A 139 -0.63 -6.44 6.27
C ILE A 139 -0.19 -7.59 5.36
N LEU A 140 -0.39 -7.42 4.06
CA LEU A 140 0.15 -8.32 3.05
C LEU A 140 1.32 -7.65 2.33
N ILE A 141 2.51 -8.27 2.38
CA ILE A 141 3.70 -7.82 1.65
C ILE A 141 3.89 -8.72 0.43
N ALA A 142 3.57 -8.21 -0.74
CA ALA A 142 3.69 -8.93 -2.00
C ALA A 142 4.66 -8.24 -2.96
N GLY A 143 5.33 -9.03 -3.78
CA GLY A 143 6.26 -8.52 -4.78
C GLY A 143 7.12 -9.63 -5.40
N ASN A 144 7.71 -9.37 -6.55
CA ASN A 144 8.61 -10.29 -7.24
C ASN A 144 9.93 -10.48 -6.46
N SER A 145 10.70 -11.50 -6.83
CA SER A 145 12.06 -11.66 -6.30
C SER A 145 12.89 -10.40 -6.56
N GLY A 146 13.67 -9.97 -5.57
CA GLY A 146 14.47 -8.73 -5.66
C GLY A 146 13.70 -7.42 -5.48
N SER A 147 12.37 -7.44 -5.26
CA SER A 147 11.56 -6.23 -5.06
C SER A 147 11.75 -5.53 -3.71
N GLY A 148 12.49 -6.13 -2.78
CA GLY A 148 12.74 -5.58 -1.45
C GLY A 148 11.75 -6.05 -0.38
N LYS A 149 10.97 -7.13 -0.59
CA LYS A 149 10.05 -7.71 0.42
C LYS A 149 10.72 -7.93 1.77
N PHE A 150 11.87 -8.59 1.78
CA PHE A 150 12.60 -8.89 3.02
C PHE A 150 13.09 -7.64 3.74
N TYR A 151 13.53 -6.61 3.01
CA TYR A 151 13.88 -5.34 3.63
C TYR A 151 12.67 -4.68 4.30
N THR A 152 11.52 -4.69 3.62
CA THR A 152 10.27 -4.15 4.18
C THR A 152 9.83 -4.94 5.41
N LEU A 153 9.87 -6.28 5.35
CA LEU A 153 9.49 -7.15 6.46
C LEU A 153 10.40 -6.94 7.67
N THR A 154 11.71 -6.99 7.47
CA THR A 154 12.69 -6.73 8.53
C THR A 154 12.53 -5.35 9.15
N TYR A 155 12.30 -4.33 8.33
CA TYR A 155 12.03 -2.98 8.80
C TYR A 155 10.80 -2.94 9.70
N LEU A 156 9.67 -3.51 9.26
CA LEU A 156 8.44 -3.54 10.03
C LEU A 156 8.61 -4.28 11.36
N LEU A 157 9.22 -5.47 11.36
CA LEU A 157 9.51 -6.23 12.57
C LEU A 157 10.38 -5.40 13.54
N THR A 158 11.42 -4.74 13.00
CA THR A 158 12.34 -3.92 13.82
C THR A 158 11.62 -2.72 14.45
N VAL A 159 10.79 -2.01 13.69
CA VAL A 159 10.04 -0.86 14.22
C VAL A 159 9.02 -1.31 15.26
N LEU A 160 8.27 -2.38 15.00
CA LEU A 160 7.29 -2.93 15.94
C LEU A 160 7.93 -3.36 17.25
N TYR A 161 9.10 -3.98 17.18
CA TYR A 161 9.85 -4.45 18.34
C TYR A 161 10.48 -3.29 19.13
N LEU A 162 11.27 -2.43 18.46
CA LEU A 162 12.02 -1.37 19.13
C LEU A 162 11.16 -0.24 19.66
N LYS A 163 10.00 0.03 19.04
CA LYS A 163 9.00 0.97 19.57
C LYS A 163 8.06 0.34 20.59
N ASP A 164 8.24 -0.92 20.92
CA ASP A 164 7.37 -1.69 21.84
C ASP A 164 5.86 -1.63 21.46
N ILE A 165 5.59 -1.62 20.14
CA ILE A 165 4.21 -1.52 19.63
C ILE A 165 3.48 -2.85 19.78
N SER A 166 4.17 -3.97 19.52
CA SER A 166 3.55 -5.29 19.43
C SER A 166 4.41 -6.40 20.01
N ASP A 167 3.76 -7.38 20.63
CA ASP A 167 4.37 -8.69 20.88
C ASP A 167 4.41 -9.48 19.58
N LEU A 168 5.61 -9.95 19.20
CA LEU A 168 5.85 -10.58 17.90
C LEU A 168 5.93 -12.09 18.04
N TYR A 169 5.26 -12.80 17.15
CA TYR A 169 5.42 -14.23 16.89
C TYR A 169 5.74 -14.41 15.40
N ILE A 170 6.66 -15.32 15.09
CA ILE A 170 7.16 -15.50 13.74
C ILE A 170 7.04 -16.96 13.33
N ILE A 171 6.51 -17.20 12.14
CA ILE A 171 6.50 -18.50 11.47
C ILE A 171 7.29 -18.33 10.16
N ASP A 172 8.42 -19.03 10.07
CA ASP A 172 9.32 -18.98 8.92
C ASP A 172 9.59 -20.38 8.36
N PRO A 173 8.80 -20.85 7.38
CA PRO A 173 8.93 -22.19 6.82
C PRO A 173 10.27 -22.48 6.15
N LYS A 174 11.07 -21.46 5.85
CA LYS A 174 12.36 -21.58 5.15
C LYS A 174 13.57 -21.35 6.03
N CYS A 175 13.37 -20.96 7.29
CA CYS A 175 14.46 -20.58 8.20
C CYS A 175 15.38 -19.50 7.57
N ASP A 176 14.81 -18.46 6.98
CA ASP A 176 15.52 -17.41 6.25
C ASP A 176 15.62 -16.10 7.06
N VAL A 177 15.32 -14.98 6.46
CA VAL A 177 15.53 -13.64 7.03
C VAL A 177 14.74 -13.42 8.33
N PRO A 178 13.45 -13.78 8.46
CA PRO A 178 12.70 -13.54 9.69
C PRO A 178 13.24 -14.34 10.89
N ALA A 179 13.61 -15.62 10.70
CA ALA A 179 14.18 -16.45 11.77
C ALA A 179 15.55 -15.91 12.22
N ARG A 180 16.41 -15.50 11.28
CA ARG A 180 17.70 -14.88 11.60
C ARG A 180 17.53 -13.54 12.32
N TRP A 181 16.55 -12.74 11.92
CA TRP A 181 16.21 -11.50 12.60
C TRP A 181 15.77 -11.77 14.04
N ALA A 182 14.89 -12.74 14.25
CA ALA A 182 14.41 -13.13 15.58
C ALA A 182 15.55 -13.56 16.49
N HIS A 183 16.52 -14.32 15.99
CA HIS A 183 17.72 -14.71 16.73
C HIS A 183 18.54 -13.49 17.19
N VAL A 184 18.73 -12.49 16.32
CA VAL A 184 19.47 -11.26 16.68
C VAL A 184 18.78 -10.48 17.81
N TYR A 185 17.44 -10.53 17.88
CA TYR A 185 16.67 -9.82 18.89
C TYR A 185 16.23 -10.68 20.08
N GLY A 186 16.69 -11.94 20.18
CA GLY A 186 16.39 -12.84 21.31
C GLY A 186 14.94 -13.28 21.36
N LEU A 187 14.33 -13.55 20.21
CA LEU A 187 12.94 -13.97 20.06
C LEU A 187 12.81 -15.42 19.57
N GLU A 188 13.79 -16.28 19.84
CA GLU A 188 13.77 -17.67 19.39
C GLU A 188 12.60 -18.45 19.97
N ASP A 189 12.22 -18.18 21.22
CA ASP A 189 11.09 -18.80 21.93
C ASP A 189 9.73 -18.44 21.30
N ARG A 190 9.69 -17.41 20.46
CA ARG A 190 8.49 -16.92 19.76
C ARG A 190 8.56 -17.14 18.25
N THR A 191 9.56 -17.91 17.80
CA THR A 191 9.81 -18.14 16.37
C THR A 191 9.76 -19.64 16.08
N ILE A 192 8.94 -20.01 15.09
CA ILE A 192 8.81 -21.39 14.63
C ILE A 192 9.40 -21.47 13.22
N PHE A 193 10.38 -22.36 13.07
CA PHE A 193 10.98 -22.71 11.78
C PHE A 193 11.39 -24.19 11.78
N PRO A 194 11.44 -24.86 10.62
CA PRO A 194 11.83 -26.26 10.54
C PRO A 194 13.32 -26.44 10.88
N THR A 195 13.61 -27.48 11.67
CA THR A 195 14.98 -27.94 11.95
C THR A 195 15.27 -29.24 11.22
N GLU A 196 16.54 -29.65 11.11
CA GLU A 196 16.93 -30.90 10.43
C GLU A 196 16.27 -32.16 11.04
N GLU A 197 16.00 -32.13 12.35
CA GLU A 197 15.39 -33.23 13.08
C GLU A 197 13.84 -33.18 13.09
N MET A 198 13.25 -32.11 12.62
CA MET A 198 11.81 -31.87 12.66
C MET A 198 11.12 -32.42 11.41
N SER A 199 10.10 -33.26 11.58
CA SER A 199 9.24 -33.64 10.46
C SER A 199 8.32 -32.47 10.02
N ASN A 200 7.87 -32.49 8.77
CA ASN A 200 6.88 -31.50 8.29
C ASN A 200 5.61 -31.51 9.15
N SER A 201 5.20 -32.66 9.64
CA SER A 201 4.03 -32.80 10.52
C SER A 201 4.26 -32.10 11.85
N ASP A 202 5.44 -32.23 12.44
CA ASP A 202 5.78 -31.58 13.71
C ASP A 202 5.84 -30.07 13.57
N PHE A 203 6.43 -29.57 12.47
CA PHE A 203 6.45 -28.15 12.15
C PHE A 203 5.01 -27.58 12.04
N VAL A 204 4.12 -28.26 11.26
CA VAL A 204 2.74 -27.83 11.12
C VAL A 204 1.99 -27.89 12.45
N ASN A 205 2.23 -28.90 13.29
CA ASN A 205 1.64 -28.99 14.62
C ASN A 205 2.07 -27.83 15.53
N GLN A 206 3.36 -27.47 15.54
CA GLN A 206 3.83 -26.31 16.30
C GLN A 206 3.22 -25.00 15.80
N CYS A 207 3.09 -24.81 14.49
CA CYS A 207 2.38 -23.65 13.92
C CYS A 207 0.92 -23.61 14.38
N ASN A 208 0.22 -24.75 14.37
CA ASN A 208 -1.17 -24.84 14.82
C ASN A 208 -1.32 -24.55 16.32
N GLU A 209 -0.39 -25.00 17.15
CA GLU A 209 -0.36 -24.72 18.59
C GLU A 209 -0.17 -23.22 18.86
N LEU A 210 0.77 -22.59 18.16
CA LEU A 210 0.99 -21.13 18.27
C LEU A 210 -0.29 -20.38 17.87
N LEU A 211 -0.86 -20.69 16.72
CA LEU A 211 -2.08 -20.02 16.24
C LEU A 211 -3.28 -20.27 17.18
N ALA A 212 -3.41 -21.47 17.73
CA ALA A 212 -4.45 -21.77 18.72
C ALA A 212 -4.29 -20.95 20.01
N ASN A 213 -3.04 -20.71 20.45
CA ASN A 213 -2.77 -19.87 21.61
C ASN A 213 -3.09 -18.40 21.33
N VAL A 214 -2.77 -17.91 20.13
CA VAL A 214 -3.18 -16.56 19.68
C VAL A 214 -4.69 -16.39 19.68
N VAL A 215 -5.42 -17.39 19.18
CA VAL A 215 -6.90 -17.39 19.21
C VAL A 215 -7.45 -17.37 20.65
N LYS A 216 -6.86 -18.14 21.57
CA LYS A 216 -7.25 -18.09 22.99
C LYS A 216 -7.03 -16.70 23.57
N GLU A 217 -5.90 -16.06 23.26
CA GLU A 217 -5.61 -14.68 23.70
C GLU A 217 -6.67 -13.69 23.17
N ILE A 218 -7.11 -13.82 21.92
CA ILE A 218 -8.20 -13.02 21.36
C ILE A 218 -9.46 -13.15 22.22
N TYR A 219 -9.85 -14.37 22.60
CA TYR A 219 -11.03 -14.57 23.44
C TYR A 219 -10.86 -13.98 24.85
N VAL A 220 -9.66 -14.05 25.42
CA VAL A 220 -9.37 -13.42 26.71
C VAL A 220 -9.54 -11.90 26.61
N ARG A 221 -8.95 -11.28 25.60
CA ARG A 221 -9.06 -9.83 25.34
C ARG A 221 -10.49 -9.39 25.09
N GLN A 222 -11.27 -10.15 24.34
CA GLN A 222 -12.69 -9.88 24.10
C GLN A 222 -13.49 -9.88 25.41
N ARG A 223 -13.23 -10.79 26.35
CA ARG A 223 -13.88 -10.81 27.66
C ARG A 223 -13.52 -9.58 28.49
N ILE A 224 -12.26 -9.15 28.46
CA ILE A 224 -11.82 -7.94 29.17
C ILE A 224 -12.50 -6.71 28.58
N LEU A 225 -12.56 -6.58 27.25
CA LEU A 225 -13.25 -5.47 26.56
C LEU A 225 -14.77 -5.49 26.81
N TYR A 226 -15.38 -6.65 27.04
CA TYR A 226 -16.78 -6.72 27.43
C TYR A 226 -17.03 -6.10 28.79
N ILE A 227 -16.07 -6.20 29.73
CA ILE A 227 -16.15 -5.65 31.09
C ILE A 227 -15.67 -4.18 31.09
N ASP A 228 -14.56 -3.90 30.42
CA ASP A 228 -13.94 -2.58 30.30
C ASP A 228 -13.69 -2.24 28.81
N PRO A 229 -14.64 -1.56 28.14
CA PRO A 229 -14.54 -1.19 26.73
C PRO A 229 -13.39 -0.22 26.40
N HIS A 230 -12.81 0.43 27.42
CA HIS A 230 -11.71 1.38 27.25
C HIS A 230 -10.34 0.77 27.58
N HIS A 231 -10.28 -0.52 27.85
CA HIS A 231 -9.02 -1.21 28.09
C HIS A 231 -8.13 -1.21 26.84
N HIS A 232 -6.87 -0.80 27.00
CA HIS A 232 -5.89 -0.79 25.92
C HIS A 232 -4.93 -1.96 26.04
N PHE A 233 -4.84 -2.76 24.99
CA PHE A 233 -3.87 -3.84 24.89
C PHE A 233 -2.67 -3.41 24.03
N LYS A 234 -1.49 -3.92 24.36
CA LYS A 234 -0.40 -3.97 23.42
C LYS A 234 -0.80 -4.86 22.24
N HIS A 235 -0.41 -4.49 21.03
CA HIS A 235 -0.68 -5.35 19.86
C HIS A 235 -0.02 -6.71 20.00
N LEU A 236 -0.61 -7.72 19.36
CA LEU A 236 -0.04 -9.03 19.14
C LEU A 236 0.00 -9.26 17.64
N THR A 237 1.20 -9.50 17.11
CA THR A 237 1.40 -9.68 15.67
C THR A 237 1.98 -11.04 15.39
N VAL A 238 1.33 -11.79 14.51
CA VAL A 238 1.89 -13.02 13.94
C VAL A 238 2.40 -12.70 12.54
N CYS A 239 3.70 -12.84 12.36
CA CYS A 239 4.35 -12.74 11.06
C CYS A 239 4.49 -14.13 10.46
N ILE A 240 3.95 -14.34 9.27
CA ILE A 240 4.11 -15.58 8.52
C ILE A 240 4.82 -15.26 7.22
N ASP A 241 6.05 -15.76 7.06
CA ASP A 241 6.75 -15.66 5.78
C ASP A 241 6.34 -16.79 4.86
N GLU A 242 6.22 -16.50 3.59
CA GLU A 242 5.88 -17.45 2.53
C GLU A 242 4.70 -18.40 2.88
N VAL A 243 3.51 -17.84 3.07
CA VAL A 243 2.27 -18.58 3.40
C VAL A 243 2.04 -19.81 2.50
N LEU A 244 2.44 -19.74 1.23
CA LEU A 244 2.33 -20.87 0.29
C LEU A 244 3.19 -22.05 0.72
N ALA A 245 4.41 -21.83 1.20
CA ALA A 245 5.27 -22.90 1.69
C ALA A 245 4.69 -23.60 2.93
N LEU A 246 3.97 -22.85 3.77
CA LEU A 246 3.25 -23.42 4.91
C LEU A 246 2.10 -24.35 4.46
N THR A 247 1.44 -24.03 3.34
CA THR A 247 0.27 -24.76 2.85
C THR A 247 0.59 -25.93 1.92
N ASP A 248 1.77 -25.93 1.27
CA ASP A 248 2.19 -27.00 0.35
C ASP A 248 2.37 -28.37 1.03
N GLY A 249 2.58 -28.41 2.34
CA GLY A 249 2.63 -29.65 3.13
C GLY A 249 1.28 -30.15 3.65
N LEU A 250 0.19 -29.41 3.44
CA LEU A 250 -1.14 -29.78 3.92
C LEU A 250 -1.86 -30.70 2.93
N PRO A 251 -2.57 -31.75 3.39
CA PRO A 251 -3.39 -32.59 2.51
C PRO A 251 -4.45 -31.73 1.82
N LYS A 252 -4.43 -31.71 0.50
CA LYS A 252 -5.49 -31.07 -0.29
C LYS A 252 -6.81 -31.80 -0.02
N LYS A 253 -7.76 -31.10 0.59
CA LYS A 253 -9.13 -31.60 0.79
C LYS A 253 -9.88 -31.57 -0.54
#